data_843fd4688a5b9d3a75499a0001818b0d
#
_entry.id   843fd4688a5b9d3a75499a0001818b0d
#
_cell.length_a   1.000
_cell.length_b   1.000
_cell.length_c   1.000
_cell.angle_alpha   90.00
_cell.angle_beta   90.00
_cell.angle_gamma   90.00
#
_symmetry.space_group_name_H-M   'P 1'
#
loop_
_entity.id
_entity.type
_entity.pdbx_description
1 polymer ?
#
loop_
_entity_poly.entity_id
_entity_poly.type
_entity_poly.pdbx_seq_one_letter_code
_entity_poly.pdbx_strand_id
1 'polypeptide(L)'
;MRNITDTIEGIKELDICLYLEEHLQFYEFSMMEITTENGSVLKSEVNKTIHSTVLKKDYETYLIQLEVFDIEYKNRTVSLAEKDFLARIAEVNDDIILETDRHLNINKLVNQHQIQKRLEEKIERLAKSNVGPKVEEMFQYLRDFYSNDRRILLDIKNYRQHGLFLNPFYDSYTPLSIKKRSVRYLNFVENAVVNIGEEARVKKIKLKERELEVIVKGKMIAPFYNDMIFKSIKNKGILFDSAKDRPNLDKYDGSFIFDMNTGTVKKASISIEFSFGENYKKTISYQLNELNDADNN
;
A
#
# COMPACT_ATOMS: atom_id res chain seq x y z
N MET A 1 -23.51 18.56 -32.35
CA MET A 1 -23.43 18.11 -30.96
C MET A 1 -22.10 18.60 -30.39
N ARG A 2 -22.12 19.59 -29.52
CA ARG A 2 -20.88 20.08 -28.86
C ARG A 2 -20.52 19.10 -27.79
N ASN A 3 -19.36 18.45 -27.89
CA ASN A 3 -18.73 17.73 -26.79
C ASN A 3 -18.37 18.74 -25.71
N ILE A 4 -19.21 18.85 -24.70
CA ILE A 4 -18.89 19.56 -23.47
C ILE A 4 -17.97 18.62 -22.70
N THR A 5 -16.68 18.74 -22.92
CA THR A 5 -15.68 18.36 -21.93
C THR A 5 -15.87 19.34 -20.79
N ASP A 6 -16.54 18.91 -19.74
CA ASP A 6 -16.67 19.64 -18.48
C ASP A 6 -15.27 19.71 -17.83
N THR A 7 -14.43 20.55 -18.37
CA THR A 7 -13.14 20.92 -17.78
C THR A 7 -13.41 21.96 -16.70
N ILE A 8 -12.69 21.80 -15.61
CA ILE A 8 -12.74 22.57 -14.34
C ILE A 8 -12.67 24.11 -14.52
N GLU A 9 -12.45 24.65 -15.72
CA GLU A 9 -12.17 26.08 -15.98
C GLU A 9 -13.29 27.06 -15.60
N GLY A 10 -14.46 26.58 -15.14
CA GLY A 10 -15.58 27.44 -14.74
C GLY A 10 -16.09 27.27 -13.29
N ILE A 11 -15.66 26.24 -12.55
CA ILE A 11 -16.25 25.91 -11.24
C ILE A 11 -15.25 26.20 -10.12
N LYS A 12 -15.18 27.46 -9.67
CA LYS A 12 -14.30 27.86 -8.58
C LYS A 12 -14.82 27.52 -7.17
N GLU A 13 -16.08 27.14 -7.02
CA GLU A 13 -16.79 27.03 -5.73
C GLU A 13 -17.45 25.66 -5.50
N LEU A 14 -17.04 24.60 -6.17
CA LEU A 14 -17.58 23.28 -5.93
C LEU A 14 -16.81 22.61 -4.78
N ASP A 15 -17.46 22.46 -3.62
CA ASP A 15 -16.97 21.63 -2.52
C ASP A 15 -17.46 20.20 -2.69
N ILE A 16 -16.53 19.26 -2.83
CA ILE A 16 -16.80 17.82 -2.88
C ILE A 16 -16.33 17.21 -1.57
N CYS A 17 -17.25 16.69 -0.78
CA CYS A 17 -16.94 15.86 0.38
C CYS A 17 -17.07 14.40 0.02
N LEU A 18 -15.98 13.64 0.19
CA LEU A 18 -16.01 12.20 0.08
C LEU A 18 -16.41 11.61 1.43
N TYR A 19 -17.52 10.91 1.45
CA TYR A 19 -18.00 10.13 2.59
C TYR A 19 -18.11 8.68 2.15
N LEU A 20 -17.51 7.79 2.94
CA LEU A 20 -17.64 6.36 2.68
C LEU A 20 -19.03 5.90 3.11
N GLU A 21 -19.79 5.34 2.19
CA GLU A 21 -21.09 4.70 2.47
C GLU A 21 -20.89 3.24 2.89
N GLU A 22 -21.88 2.67 3.57
CA GLU A 22 -21.90 1.23 3.84
C GLU A 22 -21.95 0.47 2.52
N HIS A 23 -20.98 -0.39 2.28
CA HIS A 23 -20.87 -1.14 1.02
C HIS A 23 -20.08 -2.43 1.22
N LEU A 24 -20.27 -3.32 0.28
CA LEU A 24 -19.41 -4.45 0.00
C LEU A 24 -18.86 -4.27 -1.40
N GLN A 25 -17.54 -4.25 -1.53
CA GLN A 25 -16.87 -3.99 -2.78
C GLN A 25 -15.72 -4.96 -3.02
N PHE A 26 -15.59 -5.42 -4.26
CA PHE A 26 -14.53 -6.31 -4.70
C PHE A 26 -13.50 -5.55 -5.49
N TYR A 27 -12.23 -5.91 -5.30
CA TYR A 27 -11.11 -5.28 -5.97
C TYR A 27 -10.09 -6.30 -6.46
N GLU A 28 -9.55 -6.03 -7.63
CA GLU A 28 -8.28 -6.60 -8.06
C GLU A 28 -7.15 -5.69 -7.63
N PHE A 29 -6.21 -6.23 -6.87
CA PHE A 29 -4.97 -5.56 -6.49
C PHE A 29 -3.79 -6.21 -7.18
N SER A 30 -2.90 -5.41 -7.77
CA SER A 30 -1.63 -5.88 -8.29
C SER A 30 -0.47 -5.03 -7.79
N MET A 31 0.65 -5.71 -7.54
CA MET A 31 1.93 -5.07 -7.21
C MET A 31 3.02 -5.68 -8.10
N MET A 32 3.81 -4.83 -8.74
CA MET A 32 5.00 -5.21 -9.48
C MET A 32 6.21 -4.49 -8.89
N GLU A 33 7.24 -5.25 -8.57
CA GLU A 33 8.54 -4.74 -8.14
C GLU A 33 9.63 -5.19 -9.12
N ILE A 34 10.45 -4.24 -9.56
CA ILE A 34 11.63 -4.48 -10.38
C ILE A 34 12.81 -3.85 -9.66
N THR A 35 13.80 -4.66 -9.32
CA THR A 35 15.04 -4.21 -8.69
C THR A 35 16.22 -4.52 -9.62
N THR A 36 17.03 -3.53 -9.90
CA THR A 36 18.31 -3.67 -10.61
C THR A 36 19.45 -3.51 -9.61
N GLU A 37 20.32 -4.51 -9.49
CA GLU A 37 21.46 -4.54 -8.59
C GLU A 37 22.70 -4.96 -9.37
N ASN A 38 23.71 -4.08 -9.48
CA ASN A 38 24.94 -4.30 -10.25
C ASN A 38 24.68 -4.85 -11.69
N GLY A 39 23.63 -4.32 -12.37
CA GLY A 39 23.24 -4.75 -13.70
C GLY A 39 22.32 -5.99 -13.77
N SER A 40 22.16 -6.73 -12.67
CA SER A 40 21.21 -7.83 -12.59
C SER A 40 19.80 -7.33 -12.32
N VAL A 41 18.81 -7.85 -13.02
CA VAL A 41 17.40 -7.45 -12.90
C VAL A 41 16.59 -8.54 -12.21
N LEU A 42 15.93 -8.20 -11.12
CA LEU A 42 15.01 -9.06 -10.39
C LEU A 42 13.60 -8.49 -10.55
N LYS A 43 12.64 -9.35 -10.91
CA LYS A 43 11.22 -8.97 -11.02
C LYS A 43 10.38 -9.83 -10.09
N SER A 44 9.46 -9.22 -9.36
CA SER A 44 8.40 -9.92 -8.62
C SER A 44 7.06 -9.25 -8.90
N GLU A 45 6.00 -10.07 -8.91
CA GLU A 45 4.64 -9.63 -9.11
C GLU A 45 3.72 -10.37 -8.13
N VAL A 46 2.75 -9.66 -7.58
CA VAL A 46 1.73 -10.19 -6.68
C VAL A 46 0.38 -9.68 -7.14
N ASN A 47 -0.55 -10.58 -7.39
CA ASN A 47 -1.95 -10.27 -7.66
C ASN A 47 -2.82 -10.81 -6.53
N LYS A 48 -3.88 -10.09 -6.18
CA LYS A 48 -4.81 -10.44 -5.11
C LYS A 48 -6.20 -9.99 -5.46
N THR A 49 -7.20 -10.75 -5.04
CA THR A 49 -8.58 -10.28 -4.93
C THR A 49 -8.83 -9.83 -3.50
N ILE A 50 -9.42 -8.66 -3.32
CA ILE A 50 -9.66 -8.07 -2.01
C ILE A 50 -11.14 -7.68 -1.89
N HIS A 51 -11.76 -8.12 -0.82
CA HIS A 51 -13.06 -7.66 -0.35
C HIS A 51 -12.87 -6.49 0.61
N SER A 52 -13.58 -5.41 0.39
CA SER A 52 -13.69 -4.30 1.32
C SER A 52 -15.13 -4.14 1.76
N THR A 53 -15.39 -4.26 3.06
CA THR A 53 -16.71 -4.12 3.65
C THR A 53 -16.68 -3.04 4.72
N VAL A 54 -17.58 -2.06 4.62
CA VAL A 54 -17.84 -1.15 5.72
C VAL A 54 -18.89 -1.81 6.61
N LEU A 55 -18.45 -2.38 7.74
CA LEU A 55 -19.29 -3.12 8.69
C LEU A 55 -20.15 -2.20 9.55
N LYS A 56 -19.62 -1.01 9.88
CA LYS A 56 -20.29 -0.02 10.70
C LYS A 56 -19.80 1.37 10.37
N LYS A 57 -20.74 2.31 10.33
CA LYS A 57 -20.50 3.74 10.12
C LYS A 57 -21.15 4.51 11.26
N ASP A 58 -20.34 5.19 12.05
CA ASP A 58 -20.79 6.20 13.01
C ASP A 58 -20.43 7.59 12.48
N TYR A 59 -20.89 8.64 13.15
CA TYR A 59 -20.64 10.04 12.74
C TYR A 59 -19.15 10.37 12.59
N GLU A 60 -18.27 9.76 13.39
CA GLU A 60 -16.84 10.07 13.42
C GLU A 60 -15.94 8.89 13.06
N THR A 61 -16.48 7.67 12.96
CA THR A 61 -15.68 6.45 12.78
C THR A 61 -16.31 5.49 11.79
N TYR A 62 -15.43 4.72 11.13
CA TYR A 62 -15.81 3.58 10.31
C TYR A 62 -15.17 2.30 10.88
N LEU A 63 -15.90 1.21 10.78
CA LEU A 63 -15.37 -0.14 10.98
C LEU A 63 -15.30 -0.81 9.61
N ILE A 64 -14.08 -1.06 9.14
CA ILE A 64 -13.81 -1.56 7.80
C ILE A 64 -13.14 -2.92 7.89
N GLN A 65 -13.69 -3.92 7.22
CA GLN A 65 -13.06 -5.22 7.03
C GLN A 65 -12.43 -5.28 5.65
N LEU A 66 -11.21 -5.78 5.58
CA LEU A 66 -10.50 -6.12 4.35
C LEU A 66 -10.16 -7.60 4.39
N GLU A 67 -10.72 -8.36 3.45
CA GLU A 67 -10.49 -9.78 3.29
C GLU A 67 -9.75 -10.03 1.97
N VAL A 68 -8.69 -10.81 2.00
CA VAL A 68 -7.87 -11.14 0.83
C VAL A 68 -8.17 -12.54 0.38
N PHE A 69 -8.45 -12.70 -0.90
CA PHE A 69 -8.66 -13.96 -1.58
C PHE A 69 -7.67 -14.09 -2.74
N ASP A 70 -7.44 -15.29 -3.21
CA ASP A 70 -6.73 -15.58 -4.47
C ASP A 70 -5.40 -14.85 -4.62
N ILE A 71 -4.43 -15.22 -3.78
CA ILE A 71 -3.09 -14.61 -3.85
C ILE A 71 -2.24 -15.36 -4.88
N GLU A 72 -1.86 -14.69 -5.95
CA GLU A 72 -0.95 -15.20 -6.96
C GLU A 72 0.41 -14.49 -6.89
N TYR A 73 1.48 -15.26 -6.75
CA TYR A 73 2.87 -14.75 -6.78
C TYR A 73 3.57 -15.22 -8.06
N LYS A 74 4.05 -14.26 -8.87
CA LYS A 74 4.78 -14.52 -10.11
C LYS A 74 6.24 -14.07 -10.01
N ASN A 75 7.12 -14.76 -10.73
CA ASN A 75 8.50 -14.35 -10.99
C ASN A 75 9.34 -14.01 -9.74
N ARG A 76 9.24 -14.79 -8.66
CA ARG A 76 10.13 -14.64 -7.51
C ARG A 76 11.41 -15.47 -7.69
N THR A 77 12.55 -14.91 -7.26
CA THR A 77 13.86 -15.57 -7.24
C THR A 77 14.09 -16.53 -6.07
N VAL A 78 13.18 -16.56 -5.10
CA VAL A 78 13.23 -17.47 -3.94
C VAL A 78 12.82 -18.89 -4.32
N SER A 79 13.32 -19.89 -3.60
CA SER A 79 12.95 -21.30 -3.82
C SER A 79 11.44 -21.53 -3.66
N LEU A 80 10.90 -22.59 -4.30
CA LEU A 80 9.47 -22.93 -4.17
C LEU A 80 9.06 -23.17 -2.71
N ALA A 81 9.90 -23.85 -1.93
CA ALA A 81 9.63 -24.11 -0.51
C ALA A 81 9.60 -22.84 0.33
N GLU A 82 10.52 -21.90 0.07
CA GLU A 82 10.57 -20.62 0.77
C GLU A 82 9.40 -19.73 0.35
N LYS A 83 8.99 -19.78 -0.92
CA LYS A 83 7.77 -19.07 -1.39
C LYS A 83 6.52 -19.57 -0.68
N ASP A 84 6.33 -20.88 -0.63
CA ASP A 84 5.18 -21.50 0.03
C ASP A 84 5.14 -21.12 1.52
N PHE A 85 6.30 -21.18 2.18
CA PHE A 85 6.43 -20.78 3.57
C PHE A 85 6.05 -19.31 3.80
N LEU A 86 6.62 -18.36 3.04
CA LEU A 86 6.33 -16.93 3.17
C LEU A 86 4.89 -16.59 2.79
N ALA A 87 4.34 -17.27 1.77
CA ALA A 87 2.94 -17.10 1.39
C ALA A 87 2.00 -17.50 2.53
N ARG A 88 2.23 -18.67 3.15
CA ARG A 88 1.44 -19.14 4.29
C ARG A 88 1.51 -18.22 5.51
N ILE A 89 2.65 -17.61 5.77
CA ILE A 89 2.76 -16.59 6.84
C ILE A 89 1.98 -15.33 6.47
N ALA A 90 2.05 -14.89 5.21
CA ALA A 90 1.32 -13.70 4.76
C ALA A 90 -0.20 -13.84 4.91
N GLU A 91 -0.76 -15.07 4.75
CA GLU A 91 -2.19 -15.38 4.94
C GLU A 91 -2.72 -15.07 6.35
N VAL A 92 -1.86 -14.84 7.33
CA VAL A 92 -2.28 -14.44 8.69
C VAL A 92 -3.04 -13.12 8.68
N ASN A 93 -2.71 -12.24 7.73
CA ASN A 93 -3.32 -10.92 7.56
C ASN A 93 -4.39 -10.88 6.46
N ASP A 94 -4.89 -12.02 6.00
CA ASP A 94 -5.88 -12.06 4.90
C ASP A 94 -7.27 -11.57 5.32
N ASP A 95 -7.53 -11.43 6.61
CA ASP A 95 -8.75 -10.85 7.15
C ASP A 95 -8.38 -9.89 8.29
N ILE A 96 -8.52 -8.60 8.05
CA ILE A 96 -8.26 -7.55 9.02
C ILE A 96 -9.49 -6.66 9.19
N ILE A 97 -9.80 -6.31 10.45
CA ILE A 97 -10.87 -5.37 10.78
C ILE A 97 -10.24 -4.15 11.42
N LEU A 98 -10.43 -3.00 10.80
CA LEU A 98 -9.84 -1.73 11.16
C LEU A 98 -10.90 -0.74 11.61
N GLU A 99 -10.64 -0.04 12.71
CA GLU A 99 -11.36 1.16 13.08
C GLU A 99 -10.59 2.36 12.54
N THR A 100 -11.29 3.24 11.83
CA THR A 100 -10.72 4.47 11.25
C THR A 100 -11.53 5.68 11.70
N ASP A 101 -10.95 6.87 11.62
CA ASP A 101 -11.71 8.11 11.68
C ASP A 101 -12.45 8.38 10.36
N ARG A 102 -13.21 9.48 10.31
CA ARG A 102 -13.95 9.91 9.12
C ARG A 102 -13.06 10.23 7.91
N HIS A 103 -11.76 10.44 8.11
CA HIS A 103 -10.77 10.68 7.07
C HIS A 103 -10.02 9.39 6.69
N LEU A 104 -10.49 8.24 7.14
CA LEU A 104 -9.88 6.91 6.97
C LEU A 104 -8.46 6.79 7.55
N ASN A 105 -8.09 7.62 8.52
CA ASN A 105 -6.90 7.35 9.31
C ASN A 105 -7.15 6.16 10.23
N ILE A 106 -6.31 5.15 10.14
CA ILE A 106 -6.44 3.94 10.95
C ILE A 106 -6.14 4.28 12.43
N ASN A 107 -7.10 4.01 13.30
CA ASN A 107 -6.97 4.21 14.74
C ASN A 107 -6.62 2.91 15.46
N LYS A 108 -7.25 1.79 15.07
CA LYS A 108 -7.16 0.52 15.78
C LYS A 108 -7.32 -0.67 14.83
N LEU A 109 -6.60 -1.77 15.15
CA LEU A 109 -6.85 -3.11 14.61
C LEU A 109 -7.79 -3.84 15.58
N VAL A 110 -9.00 -4.15 15.13
CA VAL A 110 -10.08 -4.64 16.01
C VAL A 110 -9.97 -6.14 16.24
N ASN A 111 -9.62 -6.91 15.21
CA ASN A 111 -9.57 -8.37 15.27
C ASN A 111 -8.16 -8.93 15.51
N GLN A 112 -7.31 -8.21 16.26
CA GLN A 112 -5.94 -8.64 16.53
C GLN A 112 -5.85 -10.03 17.16
N HIS A 113 -6.74 -10.33 18.11
CA HIS A 113 -6.74 -11.65 18.76
C HIS A 113 -6.98 -12.79 17.76
N GLN A 114 -7.88 -12.60 16.81
CA GLN A 114 -8.10 -13.56 15.73
C GLN A 114 -6.86 -13.73 14.84
N ILE A 115 -6.15 -12.63 14.55
CA ILE A 115 -4.89 -12.65 13.80
C ILE A 115 -3.83 -13.45 14.56
N GLN A 116 -3.65 -13.20 15.86
CA GLN A 116 -2.73 -13.96 16.71
C GLN A 116 -3.07 -15.45 16.74
N LYS A 117 -4.35 -15.80 16.86
CA LYS A 117 -4.80 -17.19 16.82
C LYS A 117 -4.47 -17.85 15.48
N ARG A 118 -4.75 -17.18 14.36
CA ARG A 118 -4.37 -17.67 13.02
C ARG A 118 -2.85 -17.86 12.89
N LEU A 119 -2.05 -16.96 13.46
CA LEU A 119 -0.59 -17.10 13.46
C LEU A 119 -0.15 -18.37 14.18
N GLU A 120 -0.64 -18.63 15.40
CA GLU A 120 -0.25 -19.83 16.16
C GLU A 120 -0.65 -21.11 15.41
N GLU A 121 -1.88 -21.16 14.86
CA GLU A 121 -2.31 -22.31 14.06
C GLU A 121 -1.41 -22.53 12.82
N LYS A 122 -0.95 -21.45 12.18
CA LYS A 122 -0.02 -21.52 11.04
C LYS A 122 1.37 -21.98 11.49
N ILE A 123 1.90 -21.44 12.57
CA ILE A 123 3.21 -21.84 13.14
C ILE A 123 3.18 -23.33 13.50
N GLU A 124 2.15 -23.81 14.19
CA GLU A 124 2.01 -25.23 14.54
C GLU A 124 2.03 -26.16 13.32
N ARG A 125 1.38 -25.73 12.22
CA ARG A 125 1.39 -26.49 10.95
C ARG A 125 2.75 -26.46 10.29
N LEU A 126 3.39 -25.30 10.21
CA LEU A 126 4.68 -25.10 9.56
C LEU A 126 5.82 -25.77 10.32
N ALA A 127 5.78 -25.79 11.66
CA ALA A 127 6.78 -26.43 12.50
C ALA A 127 6.87 -27.96 12.29
N LYS A 128 5.80 -28.60 11.77
CA LYS A 128 5.83 -30.03 11.45
C LYS A 128 6.78 -30.37 10.30
N SER A 129 7.00 -29.46 9.38
CA SER A 129 7.82 -29.68 8.17
C SER A 129 9.05 -28.77 8.07
N ASN A 130 9.15 -27.77 8.96
CA ASN A 130 10.25 -26.82 8.97
C ASN A 130 10.85 -26.79 10.36
N VAL A 131 12.06 -27.31 10.49
CA VAL A 131 12.77 -27.43 11.76
C VAL A 131 14.16 -26.77 11.67
N GLY A 132 14.64 -26.29 12.79
CA GLY A 132 15.99 -25.76 12.94
C GLY A 132 16.02 -24.40 13.63
N PRO A 133 17.17 -24.01 14.19
CA PRO A 133 17.29 -22.81 15.03
C PRO A 133 16.81 -21.51 14.35
N LYS A 134 17.12 -21.34 13.07
CA LYS A 134 16.68 -20.14 12.32
C LYS A 134 15.17 -20.08 12.12
N VAL A 135 14.52 -21.22 11.97
CA VAL A 135 13.06 -21.29 11.83
C VAL A 135 12.40 -20.98 13.18
N GLU A 136 12.93 -21.50 14.27
CA GLU A 136 12.46 -21.21 15.63
C GLU A 136 12.62 -19.74 15.99
N GLU A 137 13.79 -19.14 15.70
CA GLU A 137 14.03 -17.71 15.86
C GLU A 137 13.01 -16.86 15.07
N MET A 138 12.70 -17.27 13.84
CA MET A 138 11.71 -16.59 13.02
C MET A 138 10.29 -16.74 13.58
N PHE A 139 9.90 -17.93 14.04
CA PHE A 139 8.59 -18.11 14.69
C PHE A 139 8.47 -17.26 15.96
N GLN A 140 9.54 -17.21 16.77
CA GLN A 140 9.55 -16.33 17.94
C GLN A 140 9.45 -14.87 17.56
N TYR A 141 10.18 -14.41 16.55
CA TYR A 141 10.08 -13.06 16.02
C TYR A 141 8.64 -12.72 15.57
N LEU A 142 7.96 -13.63 14.87
CA LEU A 142 6.57 -13.45 14.44
C LEU A 142 5.63 -13.35 15.65
N ARG A 143 5.77 -14.20 16.66
CA ARG A 143 5.00 -14.11 17.90
C ARG A 143 5.18 -12.76 18.57
N ASP A 144 6.42 -12.33 18.74
CA ASP A 144 6.75 -11.03 19.35
C ASP A 144 6.21 -9.85 18.53
N PHE A 145 6.25 -9.95 17.19
CA PHE A 145 5.68 -8.95 16.30
C PHE A 145 4.17 -8.85 16.46
N TYR A 146 3.46 -9.98 16.35
CA TYR A 146 2.00 -10.03 16.40
C TYR A 146 1.41 -9.91 17.81
N SER A 147 2.21 -10.02 18.87
CA SER A 147 1.79 -9.69 20.24
C SER A 147 1.76 -8.18 20.50
N ASN A 148 2.36 -7.38 19.63
CA ASN A 148 2.50 -5.95 19.83
C ASN A 148 1.57 -5.16 18.90
N ASP A 149 0.40 -4.73 19.41
CA ASP A 149 -0.64 -3.97 18.70
C ASP A 149 -0.06 -2.79 17.93
N ARG A 150 0.84 -2.05 18.55
CA ARG A 150 1.42 -0.85 17.97
C ARG A 150 2.31 -1.16 16.76
N ARG A 151 3.03 -2.29 16.79
CA ARG A 151 3.87 -2.72 15.67
C ARG A 151 3.02 -3.15 14.49
N ILE A 152 1.99 -3.97 14.72
CA ILE A 152 1.07 -4.42 13.67
C ILE A 152 0.38 -3.22 13.04
N LEU A 153 -0.16 -2.33 13.87
CA LEU A 153 -0.87 -1.14 13.40
C LEU A 153 0.04 -0.24 12.56
N LEU A 154 1.31 -0.08 12.97
CA LEU A 154 2.29 0.69 12.22
C LEU A 154 2.62 0.04 10.87
N ASP A 155 2.72 -1.30 10.84
CA ASP A 155 2.96 -2.05 9.61
C ASP A 155 1.80 -1.90 8.63
N ILE A 156 0.56 -2.09 9.10
CA ILE A 156 -0.66 -1.90 8.31
C ILE A 156 -0.74 -0.48 7.75
N LYS A 157 -0.49 0.54 8.58
CA LYS A 157 -0.48 1.95 8.15
C LYS A 157 0.55 2.24 7.05
N ASN A 158 1.68 1.54 7.07
CA ASN A 158 2.76 1.72 6.10
C ASN A 158 2.64 0.78 4.90
N TYR A 159 1.75 -0.20 4.94
CA TYR A 159 1.57 -1.15 3.87
C TYR A 159 0.77 -0.55 2.71
N ARG A 160 1.35 -0.48 1.54
CA ARG A 160 0.76 0.24 0.40
C ARG A 160 -0.55 -0.32 -0.12
N GLN A 161 -0.78 -1.61 0.01
CA GLN A 161 -2.08 -2.21 -0.28
C GLN A 161 -3.19 -1.48 0.48
N HIS A 162 -3.07 -1.40 1.81
CA HIS A 162 -4.08 -0.75 2.64
C HIS A 162 -4.17 0.76 2.37
N GLY A 163 -3.04 1.41 2.06
CA GLY A 163 -3.01 2.82 1.69
C GLY A 163 -3.69 3.17 0.37
N LEU A 164 -4.00 2.19 -0.49
CA LEU A 164 -4.83 2.43 -1.67
C LEU A 164 -6.32 2.48 -1.33
N PHE A 165 -6.77 1.76 -0.30
CA PHE A 165 -8.15 1.78 0.20
C PHE A 165 -8.35 2.86 1.25
N LEU A 166 -7.49 2.82 2.28
CA LEU A 166 -7.54 3.69 3.44
C LEU A 166 -6.69 4.92 3.14
N ASN A 167 -7.21 5.73 2.24
CA ASN A 167 -6.48 6.88 1.76
C ASN A 167 -6.86 8.12 2.56
N PRO A 168 -5.93 8.77 3.28
CA PRO A 168 -6.18 10.01 3.99
C PRO A 168 -6.51 11.20 3.06
N PHE A 169 -6.82 10.94 1.80
CA PHE A 169 -7.42 11.91 0.89
C PHE A 169 -8.94 11.94 0.95
N TYR A 170 -9.58 11.17 1.86
CA TYR A 170 -10.99 11.33 2.19
C TYR A 170 -11.19 12.61 2.99
N ASP A 171 -11.58 13.65 2.29
CA ASP A 171 -11.77 14.99 2.84
C ASP A 171 -12.64 15.81 1.87
N SER A 172 -12.86 17.08 2.17
CA SER A 172 -13.47 18.02 1.23
C SER A 172 -12.46 18.49 0.18
N TYR A 173 -12.90 18.56 -1.06
CA TYR A 173 -12.11 19.03 -2.19
C TYR A 173 -12.77 20.21 -2.89
N THR A 174 -11.99 21.23 -3.12
CA THR A 174 -12.25 22.22 -4.16
C THR A 174 -11.34 21.94 -5.37
N PRO A 175 -11.64 22.47 -6.56
CA PRO A 175 -10.77 22.29 -7.73
C PRO A 175 -9.32 22.77 -7.53
N LEU A 176 -9.09 23.68 -6.57
CA LEU A 176 -7.77 24.22 -6.24
C LEU A 176 -7.14 23.61 -4.99
N SER A 177 -7.80 22.64 -4.35
CA SER A 177 -7.30 22.01 -3.13
C SER A 177 -5.98 21.30 -3.35
N ILE A 178 -5.04 21.53 -2.43
CA ILE A 178 -3.79 20.77 -2.32
C ILE A 178 -3.76 20.17 -0.94
N LYS A 179 -3.81 18.83 -0.89
CA LYS A 179 -3.67 18.09 0.36
C LYS A 179 -2.23 17.60 0.49
N LYS A 180 -1.64 17.77 1.68
CA LYS A 180 -0.25 17.36 1.95
C LYS A 180 -0.20 16.39 3.09
N ARG A 181 0.63 15.35 2.96
CA ARG A 181 0.93 14.43 4.04
C ARG A 181 2.36 13.92 3.97
N SER A 182 2.84 13.35 5.06
CA SER A 182 4.10 12.61 5.10
C SER A 182 3.81 11.13 5.23
N VAL A 183 4.47 10.30 4.41
CA VAL A 183 4.40 8.85 4.48
C VAL A 183 5.79 8.28 4.69
N ARG A 184 5.85 7.18 5.45
CA ARG A 184 7.08 6.39 5.62
C ARG A 184 7.03 5.26 4.62
N TYR A 185 8.00 5.20 3.74
CA TYR A 185 8.15 4.11 2.80
C TYR A 185 9.17 3.12 3.34
N LEU A 186 8.71 1.91 3.63
CA LEU A 186 9.54 0.80 4.12
C LEU A 186 10.18 0.07 2.95
N ASN A 187 11.33 -0.57 3.23
CA ASN A 187 12.01 -1.44 2.27
C ASN A 187 12.44 -0.74 0.97
N PHE A 188 12.91 0.49 1.08
CA PHE A 188 13.60 1.13 -0.04
C PHE A 188 14.77 0.25 -0.51
N VAL A 189 15.71 -0.05 0.39
CA VAL A 189 16.73 -1.09 0.26
C VAL A 189 16.66 -1.92 1.53
N GLU A 190 16.24 -3.19 1.44
CA GLU A 190 16.01 -4.06 2.61
C GLU A 190 15.09 -3.39 3.65
N ASN A 191 15.59 -3.22 4.89
CA ASN A 191 14.84 -2.60 5.99
C ASN A 191 14.98 -1.08 6.05
N ALA A 192 15.63 -0.45 5.07
CA ALA A 192 15.81 0.99 5.06
C ALA A 192 14.48 1.71 4.79
N VAL A 193 14.25 2.78 5.55
CA VAL A 193 13.03 3.58 5.51
C VAL A 193 13.35 4.95 4.93
N VAL A 194 12.50 5.43 4.03
CA VAL A 194 12.52 6.81 3.54
C VAL A 194 11.22 7.52 3.89
N ASN A 195 11.32 8.82 4.19
CA ASN A 195 10.16 9.68 4.37
C ASN A 195 9.85 10.39 3.06
N ILE A 196 8.59 10.33 2.65
CA ILE A 196 8.10 10.96 1.42
C ILE A 196 7.00 11.94 1.77
N GLY A 197 7.15 13.19 1.32
CA GLY A 197 6.09 14.18 1.34
C GLY A 197 5.21 14.00 0.11
N GLU A 198 3.95 13.70 0.31
CA GLU A 198 2.96 13.60 -0.76
C GLU A 198 2.14 14.87 -0.87
N GLU A 199 1.88 15.28 -2.10
CA GLU A 199 0.91 16.31 -2.46
C GLU A 199 -0.17 15.71 -3.36
N ALA A 200 -1.43 15.80 -2.92
CA ALA A 200 -2.59 15.39 -3.71
C ALA A 200 -3.33 16.62 -4.24
N ARG A 201 -3.76 16.55 -5.50
CA ARG A 201 -4.52 17.62 -6.18
C ARG A 201 -5.65 17.03 -7.00
N VAL A 202 -6.76 17.74 -7.05
CA VAL A 202 -7.83 17.41 -7.99
C VAL A 202 -7.30 17.59 -9.41
N LYS A 203 -7.44 16.54 -10.23
CA LYS A 203 -7.10 16.57 -11.66
C LYS A 203 -8.34 16.81 -12.51
N LYS A 204 -9.44 16.12 -12.17
CA LYS A 204 -10.68 16.18 -12.92
C LYS A 204 -11.89 15.85 -12.05
N ILE A 205 -12.97 16.54 -12.30
CA ILE A 205 -14.30 16.24 -11.73
C ILE A 205 -15.21 15.93 -12.91
N LYS A 206 -15.79 14.72 -12.91
CA LYS A 206 -16.73 14.27 -13.93
C LYS A 206 -18.12 14.18 -13.32
N LEU A 207 -18.88 15.25 -13.39
CA LEU A 207 -20.20 15.35 -12.73
C LEU A 207 -21.21 14.35 -13.25
N LYS A 208 -21.17 13.99 -14.55
CA LYS A 208 -22.09 13.03 -15.14
C LYS A 208 -21.82 11.59 -14.65
N GLU A 209 -20.57 11.23 -14.62
CA GLU A 209 -20.10 9.91 -14.16
C GLU A 209 -19.97 9.85 -12.63
N ARG A 210 -20.14 10.99 -11.97
CA ARG A 210 -19.94 11.17 -10.52
C ARG A 210 -18.58 10.67 -10.04
N GLU A 211 -17.54 11.04 -10.78
CA GLU A 211 -16.16 10.66 -10.49
C GLU A 211 -15.31 11.87 -10.14
N LEU A 212 -14.49 11.69 -9.09
CA LEU A 212 -13.43 12.61 -8.71
C LEU A 212 -12.08 11.96 -8.99
N GLU A 213 -11.27 12.55 -9.87
CA GLU A 213 -9.90 12.11 -10.14
C GLU A 213 -8.91 12.99 -9.36
N VAL A 214 -8.10 12.36 -8.50
CA VAL A 214 -7.05 12.99 -7.70
C VAL A 214 -5.70 12.44 -8.12
N ILE A 215 -4.73 13.31 -8.39
CA ILE A 215 -3.34 12.93 -8.65
C ILE A 215 -2.50 13.19 -7.41
N VAL A 216 -1.49 12.33 -7.21
CA VAL A 216 -0.56 12.39 -6.10
C VAL A 216 0.87 12.46 -6.63
N LYS A 217 1.65 13.40 -6.12
CA LYS A 217 3.07 13.52 -6.37
C LYS A 217 3.83 13.40 -5.06
N GLY A 218 4.96 12.74 -5.08
CA GLY A 218 5.79 12.58 -3.89
C GLY A 218 7.19 13.17 -4.07
N LYS A 219 7.74 13.63 -2.95
CA LYS A 219 9.13 14.08 -2.85
C LYS A 219 9.76 13.50 -1.60
N MET A 220 11.02 13.09 -1.68
CA MET A 220 11.77 12.67 -0.51
C MET A 220 11.94 13.84 0.46
N ILE A 221 11.65 13.62 1.74
CA ILE A 221 11.81 14.60 2.81
C ILE A 221 13.20 14.43 3.43
N ALA A 222 13.93 15.52 3.64
CA ALA A 222 15.19 15.51 4.38
C ALA A 222 14.99 15.00 5.84
N PRO A 223 15.99 14.35 6.44
CA PRO A 223 17.35 14.27 5.94
C PRO A 223 17.51 13.18 4.88
N PHE A 224 18.12 13.54 3.76
CA PHE A 224 18.49 12.61 2.67
C PHE A 224 19.58 11.63 3.08
N TYR A 225 20.21 11.87 4.20
CA TYR A 225 21.29 11.05 4.74
C TYR A 225 20.68 10.00 5.66
N ASN A 226 20.71 8.77 5.21
CA ASN A 226 20.25 7.65 6.00
C ASN A 226 21.34 6.58 6.04
N ASP A 227 22.07 6.53 7.17
CA ASP A 227 23.13 5.54 7.38
C ASP A 227 22.63 4.11 7.17
N MET A 228 21.35 3.85 7.42
CA MET A 228 20.72 2.55 7.15
C MET A 228 20.72 2.22 5.66
N ILE A 229 20.44 3.19 4.78
CA ILE A 229 20.48 2.96 3.32
C ILE A 229 21.89 2.60 2.89
N PHE A 230 22.90 3.39 3.30
CA PHE A 230 24.29 3.11 2.99
C PHE A 230 24.75 1.73 3.51
N LYS A 231 24.35 1.40 4.74
CA LYS A 231 24.66 0.10 5.34
C LYS A 231 24.00 -1.05 4.57
N SER A 232 22.73 -0.91 4.18
CA SER A 232 22.01 -1.93 3.41
C SER A 232 22.59 -2.10 2.01
N ILE A 233 22.92 -1.01 1.31
CA ILE A 233 23.59 -1.03 0.00
C ILE A 233 24.93 -1.79 0.10
N LYS A 234 25.74 -1.46 1.11
CA LYS A 234 27.02 -2.13 1.36
C LYS A 234 26.84 -3.61 1.68
N ASN A 235 25.88 -3.97 2.53
CA ASN A 235 25.61 -5.35 2.91
C ASN A 235 25.20 -6.22 1.72
N LYS A 236 24.48 -5.63 0.74
CA LYS A 236 24.12 -6.29 -0.52
C LYS A 236 25.27 -6.42 -1.52
N GLY A 237 26.43 -5.87 -1.22
CA GLY A 237 27.55 -5.86 -2.17
C GLY A 237 27.32 -4.99 -3.42
N ILE A 238 26.41 -4.02 -3.33
CA ILE A 238 26.15 -3.08 -4.42
C ILE A 238 27.33 -2.11 -4.50
N LEU A 239 27.89 -1.98 -5.71
CA LEU A 239 29.02 -1.08 -5.95
C LEU A 239 28.55 0.37 -5.93
N PHE A 240 29.21 1.23 -5.16
CA PHE A 240 28.88 2.64 -5.07
C PHE A 240 30.09 3.51 -4.67
N ASP A 241 30.06 4.77 -5.06
CA ASP A 241 31.00 5.80 -4.62
C ASP A 241 30.40 6.59 -3.44
N SER A 242 30.90 6.35 -2.24
CA SER A 242 30.40 7.01 -1.03
C SER A 242 30.53 8.54 -1.04
N ALA A 243 31.38 9.11 -1.89
CA ALA A 243 31.52 10.55 -2.03
C ALA A 243 30.43 11.17 -2.92
N LYS A 244 29.92 10.43 -3.91
CA LYS A 244 29.01 10.94 -4.96
C LYS A 244 27.61 10.36 -4.87
N ASP A 245 27.49 9.05 -4.62
CA ASP A 245 26.22 8.36 -4.70
C ASP A 245 25.33 8.70 -3.51
N ARG A 246 24.08 8.99 -3.81
CA ARG A 246 23.05 9.36 -2.83
C ARG A 246 21.76 8.64 -3.16
N PRO A 247 20.91 8.35 -2.15
CA PRO A 247 19.56 7.89 -2.40
C PRO A 247 18.76 8.99 -3.10
N ASN A 248 18.05 8.61 -4.15
CA ASN A 248 17.19 9.50 -4.91
C ASN A 248 15.80 8.88 -5.12
N LEU A 249 14.76 9.71 -5.08
CA LEU A 249 13.42 9.37 -5.50
C LEU A 249 13.22 9.94 -6.91
N ASP A 250 13.44 9.10 -7.91
CA ASP A 250 13.39 9.52 -9.32
C ASP A 250 11.97 9.81 -9.78
N LYS A 251 10.99 9.05 -9.20
CA LYS A 251 9.58 9.21 -9.52
C LYS A 251 8.71 8.81 -8.34
N TYR A 252 7.64 9.54 -8.15
CA TYR A 252 6.53 9.18 -7.28
C TYR A 252 5.25 9.80 -7.84
N ASP A 253 4.49 8.98 -8.54
CA ASP A 253 3.25 9.37 -9.21
C ASP A 253 2.12 8.48 -8.76
N GLY A 254 0.99 9.07 -8.38
CA GLY A 254 -0.24 8.37 -8.03
C GLY A 254 -1.46 8.99 -8.72
N SER A 255 -2.47 8.17 -8.91
CA SER A 255 -3.80 8.59 -9.39
C SER A 255 -4.86 7.77 -8.66
N PHE A 256 -5.94 8.45 -8.23
CA PHE A 256 -7.09 7.86 -7.56
C PHE A 256 -8.36 8.34 -8.24
N ILE A 257 -9.27 7.44 -8.55
CA ILE A 257 -10.61 7.76 -9.04
C ILE A 257 -11.59 7.29 -7.98
N PHE A 258 -12.35 8.24 -7.44
CA PHE A 258 -13.37 8.01 -6.43
C PHE A 258 -14.76 8.08 -7.06
N ASP A 259 -15.67 7.23 -6.60
CA ASP A 259 -17.10 7.42 -6.80
C ASP A 259 -17.60 8.50 -5.82
N MET A 260 -18.20 9.57 -6.34
CA MET A 260 -18.67 10.67 -5.49
C MET A 260 -19.98 10.36 -4.76
N ASN A 261 -20.69 9.27 -5.10
CA ASN A 261 -21.91 8.86 -4.39
C ASN A 261 -21.58 8.04 -3.15
N THR A 262 -20.70 7.04 -3.32
CA THR A 262 -20.36 6.06 -2.27
C THR A 262 -19.08 6.41 -1.53
N GLY A 263 -18.28 7.33 -2.07
CA GLY A 263 -16.94 7.65 -1.56
C GLY A 263 -15.91 6.55 -1.82
N THR A 264 -16.25 5.45 -2.50
CA THR A 264 -15.34 4.35 -2.73
C THR A 264 -14.27 4.68 -3.77
N VAL A 265 -13.12 4.00 -3.66
CA VAL A 265 -12.08 4.04 -4.68
C VAL A 265 -12.47 3.11 -5.81
N LYS A 266 -12.77 3.63 -7.01
CA LYS A 266 -13.00 2.81 -8.21
C LYS A 266 -11.70 2.31 -8.81
N LYS A 267 -10.68 3.16 -8.79
CA LYS A 267 -9.36 2.85 -9.33
C LYS A 267 -8.29 3.63 -8.61
N ALA A 268 -7.19 2.97 -8.27
CA ALA A 268 -6.00 3.64 -7.76
C ALA A 268 -4.72 3.07 -8.39
N SER A 269 -3.72 3.91 -8.53
CA SER A 269 -2.38 3.50 -8.94
C SER A 269 -1.32 4.36 -8.27
N ILE A 270 -0.17 3.75 -7.94
CA ILE A 270 1.03 4.46 -7.50
C ILE A 270 2.24 3.83 -8.20
N SER A 271 3.09 4.66 -8.78
CA SER A 271 4.37 4.26 -9.36
C SER A 271 5.50 5.00 -8.65
N ILE A 272 6.49 4.24 -8.16
CA ILE A 272 7.62 4.75 -7.39
C ILE A 272 8.90 4.25 -8.04
N GLU A 273 9.87 5.15 -8.25
CA GLU A 273 11.19 4.80 -8.72
C GLU A 273 12.23 5.39 -7.79
N PHE A 274 13.08 4.52 -7.27
CA PHE A 274 14.23 4.89 -6.45
C PHE A 274 15.52 4.52 -7.15
N SER A 275 16.59 5.31 -6.91
CA SER A 275 17.94 4.95 -7.30
C SER A 275 18.94 5.25 -6.19
N PHE A 276 20.09 4.58 -6.28
CA PHE A 276 21.28 4.86 -5.47
C PHE A 276 22.52 4.66 -6.36
N GLY A 277 23.11 5.76 -6.82
CA GLY A 277 24.12 5.72 -7.85
C GLY A 277 23.61 5.07 -9.14
N GLU A 278 24.53 4.47 -9.90
CA GLU A 278 24.21 3.81 -11.17
C GLU A 278 23.86 2.31 -11.01
N ASN A 279 24.27 1.72 -9.87
CA ASN A 279 24.25 0.27 -9.68
C ASN A 279 23.02 -0.24 -8.90
N TYR A 280 22.16 0.65 -8.40
CA TYR A 280 20.91 0.27 -7.75
C TYR A 280 19.75 1.10 -8.24
N LYS A 281 18.73 0.41 -8.74
CA LYS A 281 17.43 1.00 -9.08
C LYS A 281 16.31 0.08 -8.64
N LYS A 282 15.27 0.65 -8.04
CA LYS A 282 14.06 -0.07 -7.64
C LYS A 282 12.84 0.66 -8.17
N THR A 283 12.01 -0.05 -8.92
CA THR A 283 10.72 0.42 -9.41
C THR A 283 9.62 -0.40 -8.78
N ILE A 284 8.61 0.26 -8.22
CA ILE A 284 7.44 -0.41 -7.64
C ILE A 284 6.19 0.24 -8.22
N SER A 285 5.26 -0.60 -8.67
CA SER A 285 3.96 -0.20 -9.15
C SER A 285 2.87 -0.91 -8.37
N TYR A 286 1.90 -0.15 -7.90
CA TYR A 286 0.67 -0.65 -7.26
C TYR A 286 -0.51 -0.26 -8.11
N GLN A 287 -1.47 -1.17 -8.26
CA GLN A 287 -2.74 -0.91 -8.92
C GLN A 287 -3.88 -1.53 -8.09
N LEU A 288 -5.00 -0.86 -8.09
CA LEU A 288 -6.26 -1.30 -7.51
C LEU A 288 -7.37 -0.95 -8.50
N ASN A 289 -8.16 -1.91 -8.86
CA ASN A 289 -9.32 -1.73 -9.73
C ASN A 289 -10.53 -2.38 -9.07
N GLU A 290 -11.61 -1.64 -9.01
CA GLU A 290 -12.92 -2.16 -8.62
C GLU A 290 -13.38 -3.22 -9.64
N LEU A 291 -13.86 -4.35 -9.13
CA LEU A 291 -14.48 -5.40 -9.95
C LEU A 291 -15.99 -5.15 -9.99
N ASN A 292 -16.56 -5.11 -11.17
CA ASN A 292 -18.00 -5.02 -11.32
C ASN A 292 -18.64 -6.39 -11.08
N ASP A 293 -19.85 -6.43 -10.52
CA ASP A 293 -20.60 -7.67 -10.28
C ASP A 293 -20.79 -8.55 -11.54
N ALA A 294 -20.63 -7.97 -12.72
CA ALA A 294 -20.72 -8.68 -13.99
C ALA A 294 -19.51 -9.59 -14.29
N ASP A 295 -18.37 -9.37 -13.63
CA ASP A 295 -17.13 -10.14 -13.85
C ASP A 295 -17.04 -11.39 -12.95
N ASN A 296 -18.02 -11.60 -12.08
CA ASN A 296 -18.08 -12.71 -11.10
C ASN A 296 -19.05 -13.85 -11.50
N ASN A 297 -19.52 -13.92 -12.75
CA ASN A 297 -20.39 -15.00 -13.26
C ASN A 297 -19.70 -15.90 -14.27
#